data_c21ad24271cfbb7a92d557cb67b611bf
#
_entry.id   c21ad24271cfbb7a92d557cb67b611bf
#
_cell.length_a   1.000
_cell.length_b   1.000
_cell.length_c   1.000
_cell.angle_alpha   90.00
_cell.angle_beta   90.00
_cell.angle_gamma   90.00
#
_symmetry.space_group_name_H-M   'P 1'
#
loop_
_entity.id
_entity.type
_entity.pdbx_description
1 polymer ?
#
loop_
_entity_poly.entity_id
_entity_poly.type
_entity_poly.pdbx_seq_one_letter_code
_entity_poly.pdbx_strand_id
1 'polypeptide(L)'
;MDSHATRKYEPGYPVLEGLLGVWQYSQPYQVPYGVIVPQKVEGLLVTGAISGTHMGFSTLRMEPCWMAMGQAGGTAAHLAIKSGVDVRRVDILRLQRQLLEDGAVLMFFEDVQFTDPHAKAIQFFATHGGSMFPTYFSKQNVPATRAEAAQYLDLARRLGLWSKRPQRVQGS
;
A
#
# COMPACT_ATOMS: atom_id res chain seq x y z
N MET A 1 -18.03 -2.47 -11.46
CA MET A 1 -17.80 -3.91 -11.34
C MET A 1 -18.41 -4.57 -12.56
N ASP A 2 -17.61 -5.15 -13.39
CA ASP A 2 -18.08 -5.83 -14.58
C ASP A 2 -17.98 -7.33 -14.32
N SER A 3 -19.13 -7.98 -14.16
CA SER A 3 -19.23 -9.41 -14.11
C SER A 3 -19.49 -9.87 -15.55
N HIS A 4 -18.50 -10.49 -16.19
CA HIS A 4 -18.66 -11.07 -17.51
C HIS A 4 -19.54 -12.34 -17.52
N ALA A 5 -20.23 -12.64 -16.45
CA ALA A 5 -21.21 -13.72 -16.39
C ALA A 5 -22.49 -13.32 -17.16
N THR A 6 -22.38 -13.29 -18.47
CA THR A 6 -23.48 -12.95 -19.37
C THR A 6 -24.22 -14.18 -19.89
N ARG A 7 -24.30 -15.27 -19.14
CA ARG A 7 -25.17 -16.36 -19.53
C ARG A 7 -26.64 -15.94 -19.44
N LYS A 8 -27.36 -16.14 -20.51
CA LYS A 8 -28.83 -16.07 -20.47
C LYS A 8 -29.33 -17.04 -19.39
N TYR A 9 -30.35 -16.61 -18.64
CA TYR A 9 -31.05 -17.45 -17.71
C TYR A 9 -31.50 -18.73 -18.41
N GLU A 10 -30.98 -19.86 -17.98
CA GLU A 10 -31.44 -21.18 -18.40
C GLU A 10 -32.09 -21.88 -17.16
N PRO A 11 -33.32 -22.36 -17.27
CA PRO A 11 -33.96 -23.13 -16.17
C PRO A 11 -33.09 -24.31 -15.74
N GLY A 12 -32.78 -24.41 -14.45
CA GLY A 12 -31.94 -25.47 -13.89
C GLY A 12 -30.47 -25.11 -13.69
N TYR A 13 -30.01 -23.94 -14.11
CA TYR A 13 -28.68 -23.42 -13.74
C TYR A 13 -28.76 -22.60 -12.45
N PRO A 14 -27.86 -22.84 -11.48
CA PRO A 14 -27.82 -22.02 -10.29
C PRO A 14 -27.39 -20.61 -10.66
N VAL A 15 -28.23 -19.69 -10.32
CA VAL A 15 -28.02 -18.26 -10.12
C VAL A 15 -26.98 -17.57 -10.99
N LEU A 16 -27.45 -16.79 -11.95
CA LEU A 16 -26.71 -15.69 -12.52
C LEU A 16 -26.39 -14.69 -11.40
N GLU A 17 -25.12 -14.51 -11.12
CA GLU A 17 -24.70 -13.35 -10.33
C GLU A 17 -25.08 -12.09 -11.12
N GLY A 18 -25.96 -11.27 -10.54
CA GLY A 18 -26.39 -10.05 -11.19
C GLY A 18 -25.26 -9.03 -11.36
N LEU A 19 -25.47 -8.06 -12.24
CA LEU A 19 -24.58 -6.91 -12.36
C LEU A 19 -24.75 -6.01 -11.14
N LEU A 20 -23.69 -5.87 -10.34
CA LEU A 20 -23.60 -4.84 -9.31
C LEU A 20 -22.79 -3.66 -9.84
N GLY A 21 -23.47 -2.59 -10.22
CA GLY A 21 -22.82 -1.34 -10.59
C GLY A 21 -22.67 -0.42 -9.37
N VAL A 22 -21.43 -0.16 -8.94
CA VAL A 22 -21.15 0.88 -7.95
C VAL A 22 -20.63 2.10 -8.71
N TRP A 23 -21.51 3.05 -8.95
CA TRP A 23 -21.21 4.28 -9.68
C TRP A 23 -20.61 5.33 -8.76
N GLN A 24 -19.43 5.05 -8.22
CA GLN A 24 -18.66 6.03 -7.46
C GLN A 24 -17.28 6.16 -8.10
N TYR A 25 -16.79 7.40 -8.12
CA TYR A 25 -15.40 7.63 -8.49
C TYR A 25 -14.49 6.86 -7.53
N SER A 26 -13.64 6.00 -8.09
CA SER A 26 -12.67 5.27 -7.31
C SER A 26 -11.70 6.26 -6.68
N GLN A 27 -11.66 6.26 -5.36
CA GLN A 27 -10.64 6.99 -4.63
C GLN A 27 -9.32 6.22 -4.71
N PRO A 28 -8.14 6.87 -4.66
CA PRO A 28 -6.88 6.17 -4.53
C PRO A 28 -6.91 5.19 -3.35
N TYR A 29 -6.42 3.99 -3.54
CA TYR A 29 -6.42 2.94 -2.52
C TYR A 29 -5.08 2.22 -2.48
N GLN A 30 -4.79 1.58 -1.36
CA GLN A 30 -3.59 0.78 -1.16
C GLN A 30 -3.88 -0.69 -1.44
N VAL A 31 -2.90 -1.38 -2.01
CA VAL A 31 -2.94 -2.83 -2.20
C VAL A 31 -2.06 -3.48 -1.13
N PRO A 32 -2.64 -4.27 -0.21
CA PRO A 32 -1.86 -4.96 0.81
C PRO A 32 -0.91 -6.00 0.18
N TYR A 33 0.30 -6.12 0.69
CA TYR A 33 1.28 -7.10 0.22
C TYR A 33 0.75 -8.54 0.22
N GLY A 34 -0.06 -8.89 1.21
CA GLY A 34 -0.66 -10.22 1.33
C GLY A 34 -1.53 -10.65 0.14
N VAL A 35 -1.99 -9.70 -0.70
CA VAL A 35 -2.78 -10.01 -1.90
C VAL A 35 -1.96 -10.80 -2.94
N ILE A 36 -0.65 -10.54 -3.01
CA ILE A 36 0.25 -11.22 -3.97
C ILE A 36 0.95 -12.44 -3.38
N VAL A 37 0.71 -12.76 -2.10
CA VAL A 37 1.36 -13.88 -1.39
C VAL A 37 0.39 -15.03 -1.21
N PRO A 38 0.54 -16.17 -1.92
CA PRO A 38 -0.33 -17.32 -1.76
C PRO A 38 -0.28 -17.90 -0.34
N GLN A 39 -1.41 -18.36 0.19
CA GLN A 39 -1.47 -18.89 1.55
C GLN A 39 -0.83 -20.27 1.70
N LYS A 40 -0.92 -21.13 0.68
CA LYS A 40 -0.56 -22.55 0.76
C LYS A 40 0.77 -22.89 0.08
N VAL A 41 1.24 -22.04 -0.85
CA VAL A 41 2.45 -22.28 -1.63
C VAL A 41 3.55 -21.36 -1.13
N GLU A 42 4.72 -21.91 -0.81
CA GLU A 42 5.88 -21.15 -0.37
C GLU A 42 6.74 -20.70 -1.57
N GLY A 43 7.51 -19.64 -1.37
CA GLY A 43 8.44 -19.13 -2.39
C GLY A 43 7.79 -18.57 -3.66
N LEU A 44 6.46 -18.33 -3.65
CA LEU A 44 5.72 -17.83 -4.80
C LEU A 44 5.11 -16.46 -4.51
N LEU A 45 5.21 -15.57 -5.49
CA LEU A 45 4.48 -14.31 -5.55
C LEU A 45 3.63 -14.28 -6.83
N VAL A 46 2.37 -13.87 -6.73
CA VAL A 46 1.42 -13.84 -7.83
C VAL A 46 0.91 -12.41 -8.01
N THR A 47 1.37 -11.73 -9.05
CA THR A 47 1.14 -10.30 -9.25
C THR A 47 0.04 -9.95 -10.25
N GLY A 48 -0.44 -10.92 -11.01
CA GLY A 48 -1.49 -10.73 -12.01
C GLY A 48 -2.72 -11.62 -11.80
N ALA A 49 -2.51 -12.94 -11.57
CA ALA A 49 -3.59 -13.89 -11.30
C ALA A 49 -3.92 -13.94 -9.80
N ILE A 50 -4.28 -12.79 -9.25
CA ILE A 50 -4.58 -12.64 -7.82
C ILE A 50 -5.99 -13.12 -7.47
N SER A 51 -6.17 -13.53 -6.22
CA SER A 51 -7.47 -13.89 -5.68
C SER A 51 -8.03 -12.79 -4.77
N GLY A 52 -9.29 -12.51 -4.90
CA GLY A 52 -9.98 -11.50 -4.09
C GLY A 52 -11.49 -11.71 -4.11
N THR A 53 -12.21 -10.96 -3.30
CA THR A 53 -13.68 -10.87 -3.44
C THR A 53 -14.02 -10.26 -4.79
N HIS A 54 -15.25 -10.48 -5.28
CA HIS A 54 -15.71 -9.85 -6.52
C HIS A 54 -15.49 -8.33 -6.53
N MET A 55 -15.75 -7.65 -5.41
CA MET A 55 -15.52 -6.21 -5.29
C MET A 55 -14.03 -5.87 -5.30
N GLY A 56 -13.21 -6.56 -4.52
CA GLY A 56 -11.76 -6.34 -4.50
C GLY A 56 -11.11 -6.61 -5.84
N PHE A 57 -11.46 -7.74 -6.47
CA PHE A 57 -10.92 -8.11 -7.78
C PHE A 57 -11.31 -7.11 -8.88
N SER A 58 -12.48 -6.48 -8.80
CA SER A 58 -12.90 -5.49 -9.80
C SER A 58 -11.96 -4.29 -9.93
N THR A 59 -11.27 -3.93 -8.85
CA THR A 59 -10.26 -2.87 -8.86
C THR A 59 -8.85 -3.41 -9.13
N LEU A 60 -8.52 -4.57 -8.56
CA LEU A 60 -7.18 -5.15 -8.66
C LEU A 60 -6.86 -5.79 -10.02
N ARG A 61 -7.86 -6.04 -10.87
CA ARG A 61 -7.71 -6.64 -12.19
C ARG A 61 -7.21 -5.69 -13.28
N MET A 62 -7.02 -4.42 -12.95
CA MET A 62 -6.58 -3.41 -13.93
C MET A 62 -5.07 -3.48 -14.14
N GLU A 63 -4.63 -3.34 -15.40
CA GLU A 63 -3.23 -3.44 -15.79
C GLU A 63 -2.29 -2.52 -15.00
N PRO A 64 -2.63 -1.24 -14.71
CA PRO A 64 -1.76 -0.40 -13.89
C PRO A 64 -1.54 -0.96 -12.48
N CYS A 65 -2.58 -1.61 -11.89
CA CYS A 65 -2.43 -2.29 -10.60
C CYS A 65 -1.48 -3.48 -10.71
N TRP A 66 -1.55 -4.26 -11.80
CA TRP A 66 -0.64 -5.40 -12.02
C TRP A 66 0.80 -4.95 -12.19
N MET A 67 1.03 -3.82 -12.88
CA MET A 67 2.36 -3.23 -13.00
C MET A 67 2.93 -2.84 -11.64
N ALA A 68 2.14 -2.16 -10.80
CA ALA A 68 2.56 -1.79 -9.45
C ALA A 68 2.79 -3.02 -8.56
N MET A 69 1.92 -4.02 -8.62
CA MET A 69 2.11 -5.29 -7.91
C MET A 69 3.32 -6.07 -8.44
N GLY A 70 3.60 -6.00 -9.76
CA GLY A 70 4.80 -6.59 -10.37
C GLY A 70 6.08 -5.98 -9.83
N GLN A 71 6.14 -4.64 -9.74
CA GLN A 71 7.26 -3.94 -9.11
C GLN A 71 7.43 -4.37 -7.66
N ALA A 72 6.35 -4.38 -6.88
CA ALA A 72 6.40 -4.79 -5.48
C ALA A 72 6.83 -6.26 -5.32
N GLY A 73 6.33 -7.15 -6.17
CA GLY A 73 6.69 -8.57 -6.17
C GLY A 73 8.15 -8.81 -6.51
N GLY A 74 8.67 -8.14 -7.55
CA GLY A 74 10.08 -8.22 -7.94
C GLY A 74 11.02 -7.72 -6.83
N THR A 75 10.70 -6.56 -6.24
CA THR A 75 11.46 -6.00 -5.11
C THR A 75 11.42 -6.92 -3.90
N ALA A 76 10.23 -7.48 -3.57
CA ALA A 76 10.09 -8.41 -2.46
C ALA A 76 10.88 -9.71 -2.68
N ALA A 77 10.84 -10.28 -3.88
CA ALA A 77 11.62 -11.47 -4.23
C ALA A 77 13.13 -11.22 -4.07
N HIS A 78 13.62 -10.08 -4.57
CA HIS A 78 15.02 -9.67 -4.36
C HIS A 78 15.37 -9.58 -2.88
N LEU A 79 14.55 -8.93 -2.07
CA LEU A 79 14.79 -8.79 -0.64
C LEU A 79 14.75 -10.13 0.10
N ALA A 80 13.83 -11.04 -0.29
CA ALA A 80 13.73 -12.39 0.26
C ALA A 80 15.01 -13.18 0.00
N ILE A 81 15.46 -13.22 -1.24
CA ILE A 81 16.71 -13.91 -1.64
C ILE A 81 17.92 -13.33 -0.90
N LYS A 82 18.05 -12.00 -0.89
CA LYS A 82 19.16 -11.30 -0.24
C LYS A 82 19.21 -11.54 1.28
N SER A 83 18.06 -11.72 1.90
CA SER A 83 17.95 -11.93 3.36
C SER A 83 17.85 -13.42 3.74
N GLY A 84 17.78 -14.34 2.78
CA GLY A 84 17.65 -15.79 3.04
C GLY A 84 16.32 -16.15 3.72
N VAL A 85 15.24 -15.43 3.42
CA VAL A 85 13.92 -15.66 4.03
C VAL A 85 12.88 -16.00 2.98
N ASP A 86 11.79 -16.65 3.41
CA ASP A 86 10.61 -16.83 2.55
C ASP A 86 9.94 -15.49 2.24
N VAL A 87 9.29 -15.39 1.08
CA VAL A 87 8.57 -14.17 0.64
C VAL A 87 7.50 -13.71 1.63
N ARG A 88 6.94 -14.61 2.44
CA ARG A 88 6.00 -14.27 3.53
C ARG A 88 6.65 -13.58 4.71
N ARG A 89 7.96 -13.70 4.84
CA ARG A 89 8.74 -13.14 5.95
C ARG A 89 9.59 -11.95 5.56
N VAL A 90 9.33 -11.38 4.38
CA VAL A 90 9.99 -10.14 3.95
C VAL A 90 9.62 -9.02 4.92
N ASP A 91 10.62 -8.25 5.32
CA ASP A 91 10.44 -7.05 6.12
C ASP A 91 9.68 -6.00 5.29
N ILE A 92 8.42 -5.76 5.65
CA ILE A 92 7.53 -4.84 4.93
C ILE A 92 8.03 -3.40 5.01
N LEU A 93 8.61 -2.98 6.12
CA LEU A 93 9.17 -1.63 6.23
C LEU A 93 10.33 -1.43 5.25
N ARG A 94 11.18 -2.44 5.13
CA ARG A 94 12.29 -2.43 4.19
C ARG A 94 11.80 -2.47 2.74
N LEU A 95 10.78 -3.28 2.45
CA LEU A 95 10.14 -3.34 1.14
C LEU A 95 9.57 -1.98 0.74
N GLN A 96 8.80 -1.35 1.62
CA GLN A 96 8.18 -0.06 1.34
C GLN A 96 9.22 1.04 1.13
N ARG A 97 10.28 1.07 1.93
CA ARG A 97 11.39 2.01 1.73
C ARG A 97 12.05 1.81 0.37
N GLN A 98 12.34 0.57 0.00
CA GLN A 98 12.96 0.29 -1.29
C GLN A 98 12.04 0.71 -2.44
N LEU A 99 10.75 0.41 -2.35
CA LEU A 99 9.77 0.83 -3.36
C LEU A 99 9.72 2.36 -3.53
N LEU A 100 9.74 3.11 -2.42
CA LEU A 100 9.79 4.57 -2.46
C LEU A 100 11.11 5.11 -3.06
N GLU A 101 12.24 4.44 -2.77
CA GLU A 101 13.52 4.78 -3.40
C GLU A 101 13.50 4.52 -4.90
N ASP A 102 12.84 3.45 -5.34
CA ASP A 102 12.67 3.06 -6.73
C ASP A 102 11.56 3.86 -7.45
N GLY A 103 11.00 4.88 -6.79
CA GLY A 103 10.01 5.79 -7.37
C GLY A 103 8.57 5.28 -7.37
N ALA A 104 8.27 4.21 -6.64
CA ALA A 104 6.89 3.78 -6.46
C ALA A 104 6.08 4.78 -5.63
N VAL A 105 4.78 4.84 -5.89
CA VAL A 105 3.82 5.62 -5.10
C VAL A 105 3.07 4.67 -4.17
N LEU A 106 3.27 4.81 -2.87
CA LEU A 106 2.59 4.00 -1.85
C LEU A 106 1.34 4.69 -1.31
N MET A 107 1.32 6.02 -1.32
CA MET A 107 0.21 6.83 -0.87
C MET A 107 0.11 8.08 -1.73
N PHE A 108 -1.09 8.43 -2.16
CA PHE A 108 -1.33 9.63 -2.94
C PHE A 108 -1.82 10.77 -2.04
N PHE A 109 -1.26 11.96 -2.26
CA PHE A 109 -1.70 13.21 -1.65
C PHE A 109 -1.81 14.30 -2.72
N GLU A 110 -2.87 15.09 -2.68
CA GLU A 110 -3.09 16.18 -3.62
C GLU A 110 -2.16 17.37 -3.37
N ASP A 111 -1.72 17.56 -2.14
CA ASP A 111 -0.87 18.67 -1.68
C ASP A 111 0.63 18.32 -1.61
N VAL A 112 1.03 17.12 -2.06
CA VAL A 112 2.43 16.68 -2.09
C VAL A 112 2.84 16.39 -3.52
N GLN A 113 3.73 17.20 -4.07
CA GLN A 113 4.31 16.94 -5.37
C GLN A 113 5.36 15.82 -5.28
N PHE A 114 5.51 15.03 -6.34
CA PHE A 114 6.53 13.97 -6.40
C PHE A 114 7.96 14.51 -6.33
N THR A 115 8.15 15.78 -6.65
CA THR A 115 9.44 16.49 -6.55
C THR A 115 9.71 17.06 -5.16
N ASP A 116 8.74 16.99 -4.23
CA ASP A 116 8.93 17.46 -2.86
C ASP A 116 10.00 16.58 -2.17
N PRO A 117 11.04 17.18 -1.56
CA PRO A 117 12.10 16.44 -0.88
C PRO A 117 11.59 15.57 0.28
N HIS A 118 10.41 15.86 0.81
CA HIS A 118 9.78 15.11 1.90
C HIS A 118 8.74 14.09 1.42
N ALA A 119 8.43 14.03 0.10
CA ALA A 119 7.37 13.19 -0.43
C ALA A 119 7.49 11.71 0.00
N LYS A 120 8.69 11.14 -0.05
CA LYS A 120 8.94 9.76 0.36
C LYS A 120 8.66 9.54 1.86
N ALA A 121 9.12 10.47 2.70
CA ALA A 121 8.91 10.40 4.13
C ALA A 121 7.43 10.52 4.49
N ILE A 122 6.72 11.47 3.86
CA ILE A 122 5.27 11.67 4.05
C ILE A 122 4.52 10.41 3.69
N GLN A 123 4.76 9.82 2.52
CA GLN A 123 4.13 8.58 2.08
C GLN A 123 4.44 7.42 3.03
N PHE A 124 5.70 7.26 3.45
CA PHE A 124 6.08 6.20 4.37
C PHE A 124 5.35 6.31 5.72
N PHE A 125 5.30 7.50 6.31
CA PHE A 125 4.56 7.73 7.54
C PHE A 125 3.06 7.48 7.39
N ALA A 126 2.48 7.93 6.30
CA ALA A 126 1.06 7.78 6.03
C ALA A 126 0.64 6.31 5.91
N THR A 127 1.46 5.45 5.28
CA THR A 127 1.18 4.01 5.17
C THR A 127 1.15 3.29 6.53
N HIS A 128 1.69 3.91 7.58
CA HIS A 128 1.75 3.35 8.93
C HIS A 128 0.80 4.03 9.92
N GLY A 129 -0.20 4.73 9.41
CA GLY A 129 -1.18 5.43 10.25
C GLY A 129 -0.76 6.85 10.65
N GLY A 130 0.27 7.39 10.02
CA GLY A 130 0.69 8.79 10.17
C GLY A 130 -0.24 9.78 9.47
N SER A 131 -1.20 9.31 8.69
CA SER A 131 -2.25 10.13 8.10
C SER A 131 -3.60 9.75 8.70
N MET A 132 -4.34 10.73 9.19
CA MET A 132 -5.70 10.49 9.63
C MET A 132 -6.61 10.44 8.40
N PHE A 133 -7.02 9.24 8.00
CA PHE A 133 -8.06 9.06 7.00
C PHE A 133 -9.34 9.82 7.40
N PRO A 134 -10.03 10.43 6.46
CA PRO A 134 -10.04 10.20 5.01
C PRO A 134 -9.61 11.42 4.17
N THR A 135 -8.46 12.00 4.41
CA THR A 135 -8.04 13.15 3.64
C THR A 135 -6.87 12.80 2.72
N TYR A 136 -6.99 13.16 1.42
CA TYR A 136 -5.89 13.09 0.46
C TYR A 136 -4.92 14.28 0.60
N PHE A 137 -4.99 14.99 1.72
CA PHE A 137 -4.12 16.10 2.04
C PHE A 137 -3.21 15.72 3.18
N SER A 138 -1.91 15.84 2.97
CA SER A 138 -0.88 15.59 3.99
C SER A 138 -0.88 16.68 5.06
N LYS A 139 -1.38 17.86 4.73
CA LYS A 139 -1.37 19.06 5.58
C LYS A 139 0.04 19.42 6.08
N GLN A 140 1.07 19.15 5.28
CA GLN A 140 2.47 19.34 5.66
C GLN A 140 2.81 20.79 6.07
N ASN A 141 2.04 21.76 5.59
CA ASN A 141 2.24 23.19 5.89
C ASN A 141 1.33 23.70 7.03
N VAL A 142 0.60 22.81 7.71
CA VAL A 142 -0.25 23.15 8.85
C VAL A 142 0.46 22.79 10.12
N PRO A 143 0.57 23.72 11.11
CA PRO A 143 1.17 23.37 12.40
C PRO A 143 0.47 22.21 13.08
N ALA A 144 1.22 21.20 13.48
CA ALA A 144 0.69 20.08 14.22
C ALA A 144 0.30 20.48 15.65
N THR A 145 -0.81 19.96 16.12
CA THR A 145 -1.15 20.05 17.52
C THR A 145 -0.19 19.22 18.39
N ARG A 146 -0.15 19.48 19.70
CA ARG A 146 0.67 18.65 20.61
C ARG A 146 0.28 17.18 20.59
N ALA A 147 -1.01 16.89 20.43
CA ALA A 147 -1.51 15.52 20.36
C ALA A 147 -1.04 14.82 19.08
N GLU A 148 -1.16 15.47 17.94
CA GLU A 148 -0.66 14.95 16.65
C GLU A 148 0.86 14.76 16.69
N ALA A 149 1.61 15.72 17.20
CA ALA A 149 3.05 15.59 17.34
C ALA A 149 3.45 14.40 18.23
N ALA A 150 2.72 14.17 19.32
CA ALA A 150 2.96 13.02 20.20
C ALA A 150 2.67 11.69 19.48
N GLN A 151 1.59 11.62 18.68
CA GLN A 151 1.26 10.43 17.88
C GLN A 151 2.33 10.16 16.82
N TYR A 152 2.82 11.17 16.12
CA TYR A 152 3.90 11.02 15.13
C TYR A 152 5.21 10.57 15.76
N LEU A 153 5.55 11.10 16.93
CA LEU A 153 6.74 10.68 17.67
C LEU A 153 6.63 9.22 18.16
N ASP A 154 5.46 8.82 18.63
CA ASP A 154 5.22 7.43 19.02
C ASP A 154 5.30 6.49 17.80
N LEU A 155 4.70 6.86 16.69
CA LEU A 155 4.80 6.14 15.44
C LEU A 155 6.27 6.01 14.99
N ALA A 156 7.03 7.10 15.00
CA ALA A 156 8.45 7.10 14.64
C ALA A 156 9.27 6.15 15.54
N ARG A 157 8.95 6.09 16.83
CA ARG A 157 9.59 5.14 17.77
C ARG A 157 9.24 3.69 17.43
N ARG A 158 7.96 3.39 17.19
CA ARG A 158 7.50 2.04 16.80
C ARG A 158 8.13 1.56 15.50
N LEU A 159 8.35 2.47 14.57
CA LEU A 159 9.00 2.19 13.29
C LEU A 159 10.54 2.14 13.37
N GLY A 160 11.12 2.33 14.55
CA GLY A 160 12.57 2.35 14.74
C GLY A 160 13.29 3.53 14.06
N LEU A 161 12.54 4.56 13.68
CA LEU A 161 13.07 5.76 13.03
C LEU A 161 13.66 6.75 14.03
N TRP A 162 13.38 6.57 15.31
CA TRP A 162 13.86 7.42 16.39
C TRP A 162 14.62 6.59 17.42
N SER A 163 15.91 6.45 17.23
CA SER A 163 16.75 5.65 18.13
C SER A 163 17.61 6.46 19.11
N LYS A 164 17.69 7.79 18.99
CA LYS A 164 18.52 8.62 19.92
C LYS A 164 17.85 9.96 20.22
N ARG A 165 17.93 10.37 21.49
CA ARG A 165 17.69 11.76 21.87
C ARG A 165 18.63 12.64 21.03
N PRO A 166 18.16 13.78 20.47
CA PRO A 166 19.05 14.74 19.86
C PRO A 166 20.12 15.09 20.92
N GLN A 167 21.38 14.92 20.57
CA GLN A 167 22.44 15.48 21.39
C GLN A 167 22.16 16.98 21.48
N ARG A 168 22.03 17.50 22.70
CA ARG A 168 21.99 18.95 22.92
C ARG A 168 23.24 19.50 22.23
N VAL A 169 23.04 20.28 21.18
CA VAL A 169 24.10 21.13 20.67
C VAL A 169 24.44 22.04 21.83
N GLN A 170 25.57 21.80 22.49
CA GLN A 170 26.10 22.72 23.46
C GLN A 170 26.52 23.95 22.65
N GLY A 171 25.71 25.00 22.73
CA GLY A 171 26.06 26.27 22.18
C GLY A 171 27.31 26.82 22.90
N SER A 172 28.32 27.10 22.10
CA SER A 172 29.40 27.99 22.44
C SER A 172 28.92 29.43 22.32
#